data_8911f0d84cb6e4922a389234e28ffde8
#
_entry.id   8911f0d84cb6e4922a389234e28ffde8
#
_cell.length_a   1.000
_cell.length_b   1.000
_cell.length_c   1.000
_cell.angle_alpha   90.00
_cell.angle_beta   90.00
_cell.angle_gamma   90.00
#
_symmetry.space_group_name_H-M   'P 1'
#
loop_
_entity.id
_entity.type
_entity.pdbx_description
1 polymer ?
#
loop_
_entity_poly.entity_id
_entity_poly.type
_entity_poly.pdbx_seq_one_letter_code
_entity_poly.pdbx_strand_id
1 'polypeptide(L)'
;MYNGIEEEFCSIAIKESSDLIDRIEEHPFYVELMNGKLSYKKFKFYVQQTFLCLVDCTRAFLIIAARANDIETMDKLTFIARKIFSMRSICEEQFTECNLSDNHKRSKSSSAFIDFFMRAAYHNSVAEGLAASYPYFGMCQITFQHTVKDSIPLSNKYKKWINLYNTNIVNNTADAITEIVNKLYRESSNKEKKKMLEFFRNGLEFEVIFWDEMYYSNISSKEY
;
A
#
# COMPACT_ATOMS: atom_id res chain seq x y z
N MET A 1 -24.53 -14.28 -28.41
CA MET A 1 -23.99 -14.60 -27.08
C MET A 1 -22.89 -13.57 -26.81
N TYR A 2 -23.18 -12.57 -26.01
CA TYR A 2 -22.17 -11.63 -25.53
C TYR A 2 -21.36 -12.40 -24.50
N ASN A 3 -20.13 -12.76 -24.82
CA ASN A 3 -19.11 -13.09 -23.83
C ASN A 3 -18.80 -11.78 -23.11
N GLY A 4 -19.52 -11.53 -22.00
CA GLY A 4 -19.18 -10.45 -21.09
C GLY A 4 -17.80 -10.77 -20.52
N ILE A 5 -16.82 -9.98 -20.90
CA ILE A 5 -15.57 -9.87 -20.15
C ILE A 5 -16.04 -9.37 -18.78
N GLU A 6 -16.02 -10.23 -17.76
CA GLU A 6 -16.31 -9.80 -16.40
C GLU A 6 -15.29 -8.71 -16.06
N GLU A 7 -15.78 -7.50 -15.83
CA GLU A 7 -14.92 -6.39 -15.44
C GLU A 7 -14.33 -6.70 -14.05
N GLU A 8 -13.01 -6.80 -13.99
CA GLU A 8 -12.26 -7.06 -12.78
C GLU A 8 -12.28 -5.84 -11.85
N PHE A 9 -12.36 -6.08 -10.53
CA PHE A 9 -12.33 -5.02 -9.52
C PHE A 9 -11.23 -4.00 -9.76
N CYS A 10 -10.01 -4.49 -9.98
CA CYS A 10 -8.84 -3.63 -10.13
C CYS A 10 -8.97 -2.67 -11.33
N SER A 11 -9.49 -3.15 -12.46
CA SER A 11 -9.68 -2.32 -13.65
C SER A 11 -10.72 -1.22 -13.44
N ILE A 12 -11.85 -1.56 -12.78
CA ILE A 12 -12.91 -0.60 -12.48
C ILE A 12 -12.41 0.43 -11.46
N ALA A 13 -11.81 -0.04 -10.37
CA ALA A 13 -11.34 0.78 -9.26
C ALA A 13 -10.29 1.81 -9.72
N ILE A 14 -9.33 1.39 -10.54
CA ILE A 14 -8.33 2.26 -11.15
C ILE A 14 -8.98 3.30 -12.05
N LYS A 15 -9.88 2.88 -12.94
CA LYS A 15 -10.57 3.79 -13.86
C LYS A 15 -11.41 4.83 -13.13
N GLU A 16 -12.19 4.43 -12.12
CA GLU A 16 -13.08 5.33 -11.36
C GLU A 16 -12.32 6.26 -10.39
N SER A 17 -11.05 5.98 -10.12
CA SER A 17 -10.21 6.76 -9.20
C SER A 17 -8.98 7.35 -9.89
N SER A 18 -8.99 7.50 -11.21
CA SER A 18 -7.87 8.03 -11.99
C SER A 18 -7.41 9.40 -11.50
N ASP A 19 -8.33 10.25 -11.06
CA ASP A 19 -8.05 11.58 -10.49
C ASP A 19 -7.10 11.53 -9.27
N LEU A 20 -7.28 10.54 -8.39
CA LEU A 20 -6.40 10.36 -7.22
C LEU A 20 -5.09 9.68 -7.60
N ILE A 21 -5.13 8.76 -8.56
CA ILE A 21 -3.93 8.06 -9.05
C ILE A 21 -3.00 9.05 -9.73
N ASP A 22 -3.51 9.88 -10.64
CA ASP A 22 -2.74 10.93 -11.31
C ASP A 22 -2.11 11.87 -10.28
N ARG A 23 -2.88 12.26 -9.24
CA ARG A 23 -2.36 13.09 -8.14
C ARG A 23 -1.22 12.42 -7.37
N ILE A 24 -1.25 11.10 -7.18
CA ILE A 24 -0.17 10.34 -6.53
C ILE A 24 1.07 10.29 -7.44
N GLU A 25 0.88 9.99 -8.73
CA GLU A 25 1.97 9.86 -9.70
C GLU A 25 2.68 11.20 -9.97
N GLU A 26 1.93 12.31 -9.96
CA GLU A 26 2.46 13.67 -10.11
C GLU A 26 2.94 14.28 -8.79
N HIS A 27 2.77 13.58 -7.66
CA HIS A 27 3.11 14.14 -6.35
C HIS A 27 4.61 14.46 -6.24
N PRO A 28 5.00 15.65 -5.77
CA PRO A 28 6.41 16.06 -5.76
C PRO A 28 7.31 15.13 -4.93
N PHE A 29 6.80 14.49 -3.87
CA PHE A 29 7.53 13.48 -3.14
C PHE A 29 7.95 12.32 -4.06
N TYR A 30 6.99 11.78 -4.80
CA TYR A 30 7.21 10.66 -5.71
C TYR A 30 8.19 11.04 -6.82
N VAL A 31 7.91 12.16 -7.49
CA VAL A 31 8.75 12.67 -8.59
C VAL A 31 10.20 12.92 -8.13
N GLU A 32 10.39 13.54 -6.98
CA GLU A 32 11.73 13.80 -6.42
C GLU A 32 12.43 12.52 -5.96
N LEU A 33 11.70 11.54 -5.42
CA LEU A 33 12.25 10.23 -5.05
C LEU A 33 12.78 9.51 -6.31
N MET A 34 11.97 9.44 -7.36
CA MET A 34 12.32 8.75 -8.60
C MET A 34 13.48 9.42 -9.33
N ASN A 35 13.63 10.74 -9.21
CA ASN A 35 14.74 11.51 -9.78
C ASN A 35 15.97 11.62 -8.85
N GLY A 36 15.94 11.04 -7.65
CA GLY A 36 17.01 11.12 -6.66
C GLY A 36 17.20 12.49 -6.03
N LYS A 37 16.24 13.42 -6.22
CA LYS A 37 16.29 14.81 -5.72
C LYS A 37 15.65 15.00 -4.36
N LEU A 38 14.85 14.05 -3.88
CA LEU A 38 14.18 14.12 -2.59
C LEU A 38 15.20 14.43 -1.48
N SER A 39 14.85 15.31 -0.54
CA SER A 39 15.73 15.56 0.60
C SER A 39 15.86 14.31 1.47
N TYR A 40 17.07 14.07 2.00
CA TYR A 40 17.33 12.88 2.84
C TYR A 40 16.46 12.87 4.11
N LYS A 41 16.14 14.02 4.66
CA LYS A 41 15.28 14.17 5.83
C LYS A 41 13.85 13.67 5.55
N LYS A 42 13.25 14.04 4.41
CA LYS A 42 11.94 13.55 3.98
C LYS A 42 11.97 12.03 3.74
N PHE A 43 13.03 11.54 3.09
CA PHE A 43 13.21 10.12 2.85
C PHE A 43 13.29 9.31 4.16
N LYS A 44 14.10 9.76 5.12
CA LYS A 44 14.19 9.13 6.45
C LYS A 44 12.81 9.03 7.13
N PHE A 45 12.07 10.12 7.14
CA PHE A 45 10.75 10.17 7.74
C PHE A 45 9.79 9.19 7.06
N TYR A 46 9.80 9.14 5.74
CA TYR A 46 9.01 8.19 4.96
C TYR A 46 9.36 6.72 5.29
N VAL A 47 10.63 6.36 5.27
CA VAL A 47 11.08 4.99 5.62
C VAL A 47 10.61 4.61 7.02
N GLN A 48 10.74 5.54 7.98
CA GLN A 48 10.29 5.33 9.35
C GLN A 48 8.79 5.08 9.44
N GLN A 49 7.97 5.92 8.79
CA GLN A 49 6.53 5.77 8.84
C GLN A 49 6.06 4.49 8.15
N THR A 50 6.66 4.14 7.02
CA THR A 50 6.40 2.86 6.32
C THR A 50 6.70 1.66 7.24
N PHE A 51 7.88 1.65 7.88
CA PHE A 51 8.29 0.58 8.78
C PHE A 51 7.32 0.40 9.98
N LEU A 52 6.90 1.51 10.59
CA LEU A 52 5.98 1.49 11.73
C LEU A 52 4.58 0.98 11.38
N CYS A 53 4.13 1.17 10.13
CA CYS A 53 2.82 0.70 9.69
C CYS A 53 2.76 -0.81 9.40
N LEU A 54 3.87 -1.45 8.99
CA LEU A 54 3.88 -2.84 8.52
C LEU A 54 3.34 -3.85 9.55
N VAL A 55 3.60 -3.66 10.84
CA VAL A 55 3.12 -4.56 11.90
C VAL A 55 1.60 -4.51 12.00
N ASP A 56 1.01 -3.32 12.00
CA ASP A 56 -0.44 -3.17 12.12
C ASP A 56 -1.15 -3.55 10.81
N CYS A 57 -0.54 -3.31 9.65
CA CYS A 57 -1.02 -3.86 8.40
C CYS A 57 -1.06 -5.39 8.43
N THR A 58 0.00 -6.03 8.96
CA THR A 58 0.01 -7.50 9.15
C THR A 58 -1.14 -7.95 10.04
N ARG A 59 -1.38 -7.27 11.17
CA ARG A 59 -2.50 -7.57 12.07
C ARG A 59 -3.84 -7.44 11.36
N ALA A 60 -4.05 -6.38 10.58
CA ALA A 60 -5.28 -6.18 9.82
C ALA A 60 -5.53 -7.32 8.84
N PHE A 61 -4.51 -7.76 8.08
CA PHE A 61 -4.64 -8.92 7.18
C PHE A 61 -4.94 -10.23 7.94
N LEU A 62 -4.34 -10.46 9.11
CA LEU A 62 -4.65 -11.64 9.94
C LEU A 62 -6.11 -11.60 10.45
N ILE A 63 -6.62 -10.42 10.79
CA ILE A 63 -8.03 -10.24 11.20
C ILE A 63 -8.95 -10.54 10.02
N ILE A 64 -8.65 -10.03 8.82
CA ILE A 64 -9.42 -10.32 7.61
C ILE A 64 -9.37 -11.83 7.31
N ALA A 65 -8.20 -12.47 7.40
CA ALA A 65 -8.02 -13.90 7.20
C ALA A 65 -8.86 -14.74 8.19
N ALA A 66 -8.86 -14.38 9.48
CA ALA A 66 -9.64 -15.08 10.51
C ALA A 66 -11.17 -14.99 10.27
N ARG A 67 -11.62 -14.06 9.44
CA ARG A 67 -13.03 -13.82 9.09
C ARG A 67 -13.42 -14.36 7.72
N ALA A 68 -12.48 -14.96 6.98
CA ALA A 68 -12.76 -15.56 5.69
C ALA A 68 -13.76 -16.72 5.82
N ASN A 69 -14.70 -16.81 4.87
CA ASN A 69 -15.76 -17.81 4.91
C ASN A 69 -15.31 -19.20 4.45
N ASP A 70 -14.21 -19.28 3.73
CA ASP A 70 -13.66 -20.54 3.20
C ASP A 70 -12.15 -20.67 3.48
N ILE A 71 -11.70 -21.93 3.54
CA ILE A 71 -10.32 -22.28 3.89
C ILE A 71 -9.32 -21.75 2.87
N GLU A 72 -9.67 -21.76 1.57
CA GLU A 72 -8.78 -21.31 0.51
C GLU A 72 -8.48 -19.80 0.65
N THR A 73 -9.53 -19.01 0.83
CA THR A 73 -9.40 -17.56 1.05
C THR A 73 -8.61 -17.27 2.35
N MET A 74 -8.89 -18.02 3.43
CA MET A 74 -8.16 -17.89 4.69
C MET A 74 -6.67 -18.19 4.52
N ASP A 75 -6.30 -19.25 3.83
CA ASP A 75 -4.91 -19.66 3.59
C ASP A 75 -4.16 -18.58 2.78
N LYS A 76 -4.74 -18.12 1.68
CA LYS A 76 -4.17 -17.05 0.84
C LYS A 76 -3.97 -15.75 1.62
N LEU A 77 -4.95 -15.33 2.42
CA LEU A 77 -4.84 -14.11 3.24
C LEU A 77 -3.79 -14.26 4.34
N THR A 78 -3.66 -15.44 4.94
CA THR A 78 -2.60 -15.74 5.92
C THR A 78 -1.21 -15.70 5.26
N PHE A 79 -1.10 -16.25 4.05
CA PHE A 79 0.12 -16.16 3.25
C PHE A 79 0.51 -14.69 2.98
N ILE A 80 -0.45 -13.86 2.56
CA ILE A 80 -0.26 -12.42 2.34
C ILE A 80 0.22 -11.74 3.62
N ALA A 81 -0.47 -11.96 4.75
CA ALA A 81 -0.08 -11.40 6.04
C ALA A 81 1.37 -11.74 6.42
N ARG A 82 1.78 -12.99 6.22
CA ARG A 82 3.16 -13.43 6.44
C ARG A 82 4.16 -12.73 5.51
N LYS A 83 3.79 -12.51 4.25
CA LYS A 83 4.65 -11.77 3.29
C LYS A 83 4.81 -10.31 3.68
N ILE A 84 3.72 -9.65 4.09
CA ILE A 84 3.76 -8.27 4.59
C ILE A 84 4.64 -8.16 5.82
N PHE A 85 4.53 -9.10 6.76
CA PHE A 85 5.43 -9.16 7.91
C PHE A 85 6.90 -9.33 7.50
N SER A 86 7.17 -10.15 6.49
CA SER A 86 8.54 -10.34 5.97
C SER A 86 9.09 -9.08 5.29
N MET A 87 8.24 -8.19 4.77
CA MET A 87 8.69 -6.90 4.23
C MET A 87 9.34 -6.03 5.30
N ARG A 88 8.97 -6.18 6.58
CA ARG A 88 9.61 -5.50 7.69
C ARG A 88 11.12 -5.79 7.73
N SER A 89 11.52 -7.06 7.59
CA SER A 89 12.94 -7.43 7.61
C SER A 89 13.71 -6.82 6.42
N ILE A 90 13.05 -6.69 5.27
CA ILE A 90 13.63 -6.03 4.10
C ILE A 90 13.80 -4.53 4.35
N CYS A 91 12.81 -3.90 4.98
CA CYS A 91 12.87 -2.48 5.34
C CYS A 91 13.85 -2.22 6.50
N GLU A 92 14.13 -3.21 7.35
CA GLU A 92 14.97 -3.08 8.55
C GLU A 92 16.42 -2.70 8.19
N GLU A 93 16.95 -3.20 7.09
CA GLU A 93 18.26 -2.80 6.59
C GLU A 93 18.29 -1.29 6.28
N GLN A 94 17.30 -0.77 5.56
CA GLN A 94 17.19 0.66 5.26
C GLN A 94 16.90 1.49 6.52
N PHE A 95 16.12 0.96 7.44
CA PHE A 95 15.84 1.56 8.72
C PHE A 95 17.13 1.76 9.52
N THR A 96 17.97 0.73 9.58
CA THR A 96 19.28 0.77 10.24
C THR A 96 20.26 1.72 9.53
N GLU A 97 20.34 1.68 8.20
CA GLU A 97 21.18 2.60 7.41
C GLU A 97 20.79 4.07 7.61
N CYS A 98 19.51 4.34 7.85
CA CYS A 98 19.01 5.67 8.17
C CYS A 98 19.25 6.09 9.65
N ASN A 99 19.82 5.24 10.50
CA ASN A 99 19.93 5.44 11.94
C ASN A 99 18.59 5.80 12.59
N LEU A 100 17.55 5.06 12.28
CA LEU A 100 16.22 5.23 12.85
C LEU A 100 16.08 4.39 14.12
N SER A 101 15.20 4.78 15.04
CA SER A 101 14.90 4.02 16.26
C SER A 101 13.42 3.65 16.33
N ASP A 102 13.11 2.54 17.02
CA ASP A 102 11.73 2.06 17.21
C ASP A 102 10.90 2.95 18.16
N ASN A 103 11.54 3.89 18.85
CA ASN A 103 10.87 4.77 19.83
C ASN A 103 10.06 5.91 19.20
N HIS A 104 10.02 6.00 17.88
CA HIS A 104 9.26 7.03 17.20
C HIS A 104 7.78 6.67 17.11
N LYS A 105 6.95 7.72 17.19
CA LYS A 105 5.51 7.60 17.03
C LYS A 105 5.13 7.66 15.55
N ARG A 106 4.02 7.00 15.22
CA ARG A 106 3.39 7.19 13.91
C ARG A 106 2.96 8.64 13.73
N SER A 107 3.08 9.13 12.53
CA SER A 107 2.56 10.43 12.11
C SER A 107 1.02 10.44 12.14
N LYS A 108 0.43 11.60 11.94
CA LYS A 108 -1.03 11.72 11.92
C LYS A 108 -1.64 10.97 10.74
N SER A 109 -1.06 11.11 9.54
CA SER A 109 -1.56 10.39 8.36
C SER A 109 -1.37 8.87 8.49
N SER A 110 -0.21 8.42 8.97
CA SER A 110 0.05 7.00 9.24
C SER A 110 -0.93 6.41 10.25
N SER A 111 -1.24 7.15 11.32
CA SER A 111 -2.23 6.72 12.32
C SER A 111 -3.63 6.65 11.72
N ALA A 112 -4.04 7.68 10.97
CA ALA A 112 -5.37 7.73 10.36
C ALA A 112 -5.57 6.61 9.33
N PHE A 113 -4.56 6.31 8.51
CA PHE A 113 -4.60 5.16 7.59
C PHE A 113 -4.76 3.83 8.35
N ILE A 114 -3.94 3.60 9.37
CA ILE A 114 -4.02 2.36 10.16
C ILE A 114 -5.38 2.23 10.85
N ASP A 115 -5.91 3.31 11.43
CA ASP A 115 -7.23 3.31 12.07
C ASP A 115 -8.34 3.00 11.05
N PHE A 116 -8.26 3.57 9.85
CA PHE A 116 -9.18 3.26 8.75
C PHE A 116 -9.09 1.78 8.35
N PHE A 117 -7.89 1.26 8.13
CA PHE A 117 -7.69 -0.11 7.70
C PHE A 117 -8.07 -1.12 8.78
N MET A 118 -7.70 -0.88 10.04
CA MET A 118 -8.11 -1.72 11.18
C MET A 118 -9.62 -1.73 11.34
N ARG A 119 -10.29 -0.58 11.23
CA ARG A 119 -11.76 -0.50 11.28
C ARG A 119 -12.38 -1.30 10.13
N ALA A 120 -11.85 -1.19 8.91
CA ALA A 120 -12.31 -1.99 7.78
C ALA A 120 -12.11 -3.50 8.03
N ALA A 121 -10.96 -3.89 8.58
CA ALA A 121 -10.64 -5.28 8.89
C ALA A 121 -11.57 -5.88 9.97
N TYR A 122 -11.95 -5.11 10.98
CA TYR A 122 -12.79 -5.60 12.08
C TYR A 122 -14.29 -5.59 11.78
N HIS A 123 -14.79 -4.54 11.13
CA HIS A 123 -16.23 -4.25 11.10
C HIS A 123 -16.87 -4.44 9.74
N ASN A 124 -16.08 -4.49 8.68
CA ASN A 124 -16.58 -4.61 7.31
C ASN A 124 -16.46 -6.04 6.78
N SER A 125 -17.00 -6.33 5.59
CA SER A 125 -16.82 -7.64 4.98
C SER A 125 -15.34 -7.89 4.63
N VAL A 126 -14.99 -9.16 4.42
CA VAL A 126 -13.64 -9.56 3.97
C VAL A 126 -13.28 -8.83 2.67
N ALA A 127 -14.23 -8.73 1.75
CA ALA A 127 -14.06 -8.05 0.46
C ALA A 127 -13.82 -6.54 0.63
N GLU A 128 -14.61 -5.86 1.47
CA GLU A 128 -14.45 -4.43 1.77
C GLU A 128 -13.12 -4.15 2.48
N GLY A 129 -12.74 -4.99 3.45
CA GLY A 129 -11.47 -4.87 4.16
C GLY A 129 -10.27 -5.05 3.24
N LEU A 130 -10.35 -6.00 2.30
CA LEU A 130 -9.28 -6.22 1.33
C LEU A 130 -9.21 -5.07 0.31
N ALA A 131 -10.35 -4.58 -0.16
CA ALA A 131 -10.40 -3.43 -1.06
C ALA A 131 -9.77 -2.16 -0.43
N ALA A 132 -9.96 -1.94 0.89
CA ALA A 132 -9.33 -0.86 1.63
C ALA A 132 -7.79 -0.92 1.65
N SER A 133 -7.22 -2.13 1.58
CA SER A 133 -5.76 -2.34 1.60
C SER A 133 -5.11 -2.25 0.23
N TYR A 134 -5.90 -2.40 -0.84
CA TYR A 134 -5.40 -2.56 -2.20
C TYR A 134 -4.57 -1.37 -2.71
N PRO A 135 -4.93 -0.09 -2.42
CA PRO A 135 -4.09 1.04 -2.79
C PRO A 135 -2.66 0.90 -2.29
N TYR A 136 -2.49 0.58 -1.03
CA TYR A 136 -1.17 0.53 -0.38
C TYR A 136 -0.32 -0.68 -0.83
N PHE A 137 -0.91 -1.86 -1.02
CA PHE A 137 -0.16 -3.08 -1.32
C PHE A 137 -0.24 -3.55 -2.77
N GLY A 138 -1.34 -3.28 -3.47
CA GLY A 138 -1.53 -3.68 -4.86
C GLY A 138 -1.10 -2.60 -5.84
N MET A 139 -1.53 -1.36 -5.61
CA MET A 139 -1.23 -0.26 -6.53
C MET A 139 0.18 0.29 -6.41
N CYS A 140 0.80 0.29 -5.23
CA CYS A 140 2.20 0.69 -5.11
C CYS A 140 3.10 -0.05 -6.10
N GLN A 141 2.81 -1.34 -6.32
CA GLN A 141 3.52 -2.11 -7.33
C GLN A 141 3.29 -1.55 -8.74
N ILE A 142 2.06 -1.23 -9.11
CA ILE A 142 1.70 -0.75 -10.45
C ILE A 142 2.37 0.60 -10.70
N THR A 143 2.23 1.55 -9.79
CA THR A 143 2.81 2.89 -9.89
C THR A 143 4.33 2.84 -9.94
N PHE A 144 4.98 2.07 -9.04
CA PHE A 144 6.44 1.93 -9.06
C PHE A 144 6.95 1.11 -10.25
N GLN A 145 6.24 0.08 -10.71
CA GLN A 145 6.66 -0.70 -11.87
C GLN A 145 6.57 0.07 -13.19
N HIS A 146 5.55 0.91 -13.40
CA HIS A 146 5.44 1.73 -14.60
C HIS A 146 6.66 2.65 -14.74
N THR A 147 7.10 3.24 -13.62
CA THR A 147 8.23 4.16 -13.63
C THR A 147 9.59 3.45 -13.64
N VAL A 148 9.70 2.25 -13.08
CA VAL A 148 10.97 1.49 -13.05
C VAL A 148 11.29 0.87 -14.41
N LYS A 149 10.30 0.65 -15.29
CA LYS A 149 10.55 0.26 -16.68
C LYS A 149 11.40 1.29 -17.43
N ASP A 150 11.32 2.57 -17.04
CA ASP A 150 12.13 3.67 -17.59
C ASP A 150 13.41 3.89 -16.78
N SER A 151 14.22 2.84 -16.60
CA SER A 151 15.56 2.81 -15.99
C SER A 151 15.88 3.94 -15.01
N ILE A 152 15.70 3.66 -13.70
CA ILE A 152 16.15 4.57 -12.62
C ILE A 152 17.64 4.88 -12.82
N PRO A 153 18.02 6.16 -12.87
CA PRO A 153 19.43 6.53 -13.06
C PRO A 153 20.33 5.85 -12.03
N LEU A 154 21.49 5.36 -12.47
CA LEU A 154 22.48 4.74 -11.58
C LEU A 154 22.90 5.69 -10.45
N SER A 155 22.86 7.00 -10.70
CA SER A 155 23.17 8.05 -9.74
C SER A 155 22.06 8.33 -8.70
N ASN A 156 20.88 7.68 -8.84
CA ASN A 156 19.81 7.88 -7.87
C ASN A 156 20.17 7.26 -6.51
N LYS A 157 20.37 8.11 -5.51
CA LYS A 157 20.77 7.70 -4.16
C LYS A 157 19.72 6.85 -3.43
N TYR A 158 18.48 6.81 -3.91
CA TYR A 158 17.38 6.00 -3.37
C TYR A 158 17.12 4.73 -4.17
N LYS A 159 17.94 4.43 -5.16
CA LYS A 159 17.78 3.28 -6.05
C LYS A 159 17.62 1.95 -5.29
N LYS A 160 18.38 1.77 -4.20
CA LYS A 160 18.27 0.57 -3.36
C LYS A 160 16.86 0.41 -2.80
N TRP A 161 16.28 1.48 -2.25
CA TRP A 161 14.90 1.50 -1.75
C TRP A 161 13.87 1.25 -2.84
N ILE A 162 13.99 1.96 -3.96
CA ILE A 162 13.06 1.81 -5.08
C ILE A 162 13.06 0.38 -5.62
N ASN A 163 14.23 -0.26 -5.69
CA ASN A 163 14.36 -1.64 -6.14
C ASN A 163 13.68 -2.67 -5.21
N LEU A 164 13.37 -2.31 -3.94
CA LEU A 164 12.60 -3.19 -3.06
C LEU A 164 11.20 -3.48 -3.62
N TYR A 165 10.60 -2.52 -4.32
CA TYR A 165 9.29 -2.68 -4.96
C TYR A 165 9.31 -3.65 -6.16
N ASN A 166 10.49 -4.00 -6.67
CA ASN A 166 10.67 -5.00 -7.74
C ASN A 166 11.10 -6.38 -7.22
N THR A 167 11.10 -6.59 -5.92
CA THR A 167 11.42 -7.90 -5.36
C THR A 167 10.28 -8.88 -5.55
N ASN A 168 10.61 -10.17 -5.70
CA ASN A 168 9.61 -11.24 -5.80
C ASN A 168 8.65 -11.26 -4.62
N ILE A 169 9.08 -10.81 -3.42
CA ILE A 169 8.22 -10.76 -2.24
C ILE A 169 7.11 -9.73 -2.45
N VAL A 170 7.45 -8.53 -2.91
CA VAL A 170 6.47 -7.46 -3.15
C VAL A 170 5.56 -7.85 -4.31
N ASN A 171 6.13 -8.30 -5.43
CA ASN A 171 5.37 -8.68 -6.62
C ASN A 171 4.38 -9.81 -6.32
N ASN A 172 4.84 -10.92 -5.75
CA ASN A 172 3.97 -12.05 -5.43
C ASN A 172 2.88 -11.68 -4.41
N THR A 173 3.16 -10.73 -3.50
CA THR A 173 2.16 -10.26 -2.54
C THR A 173 1.07 -9.44 -3.22
N ALA A 174 1.45 -8.51 -4.10
CA ALA A 174 0.50 -7.69 -4.84
C ALA A 174 -0.35 -8.55 -5.81
N ASP A 175 0.27 -9.51 -6.49
CA ASP A 175 -0.43 -10.45 -7.38
C ASP A 175 -1.46 -11.29 -6.58
N ALA A 176 -1.08 -11.80 -5.41
CA ALA A 176 -1.98 -12.55 -4.56
C ALA A 176 -3.15 -11.71 -4.03
N ILE A 177 -2.91 -10.44 -3.65
CA ILE A 177 -3.99 -9.53 -3.23
C ILE A 177 -4.92 -9.24 -4.41
N THR A 178 -4.37 -8.97 -5.60
CA THR A 178 -5.12 -8.72 -6.83
C THR A 178 -6.03 -9.91 -7.18
N GLU A 179 -5.51 -11.13 -7.12
CA GLU A 179 -6.28 -12.34 -7.38
C GLU A 179 -7.47 -12.48 -6.44
N ILE A 180 -7.23 -12.30 -5.12
CA ILE A 180 -8.30 -12.48 -4.13
C ILE A 180 -9.32 -11.35 -4.20
N VAL A 181 -8.92 -10.10 -4.34
CA VAL A 181 -9.87 -8.99 -4.39
C VAL A 181 -10.77 -9.10 -5.63
N ASN A 182 -10.23 -9.52 -6.77
CA ASN A 182 -11.02 -9.76 -7.97
C ASN A 182 -11.98 -10.95 -7.79
N LYS A 183 -11.54 -12.07 -7.18
CA LYS A 183 -12.42 -13.20 -6.84
C LYS A 183 -13.58 -12.74 -5.97
N LEU A 184 -13.29 -12.06 -4.87
CA LEU A 184 -14.33 -11.60 -3.93
C LEU A 184 -15.28 -10.59 -4.58
N TYR A 185 -14.78 -9.71 -5.45
CA TYR A 185 -15.62 -8.79 -6.19
C TYR A 185 -16.61 -9.50 -7.11
N ARG A 186 -16.18 -10.52 -7.85
CA ARG A 186 -17.08 -11.32 -8.71
C ARG A 186 -18.18 -12.02 -7.90
N GLU A 187 -17.84 -12.51 -6.71
CA GLU A 187 -18.76 -13.22 -5.81
C GLU A 187 -19.68 -12.28 -5.02
N SER A 188 -19.38 -11.00 -4.97
CA SER A 188 -20.10 -9.99 -4.18
C SER A 188 -21.41 -9.52 -4.83
N SER A 189 -22.38 -9.13 -3.98
CA SER A 189 -23.58 -8.45 -4.43
C SER A 189 -23.26 -7.06 -5.01
N ASN A 190 -24.15 -6.52 -5.84
CA ASN A 190 -23.98 -5.15 -6.38
C ASN A 190 -23.83 -4.06 -5.30
N LYS A 191 -24.46 -4.26 -4.14
CA LYS A 191 -24.31 -3.34 -3.00
C LYS A 191 -22.90 -3.41 -2.42
N GLU A 192 -22.37 -4.61 -2.27
CA GLU A 192 -21.02 -4.85 -1.74
C GLU A 192 -19.95 -4.39 -2.75
N LYS A 193 -20.14 -4.65 -4.04
CA LYS A 193 -19.26 -4.16 -5.11
C LYS A 193 -19.07 -2.65 -5.05
N LYS A 194 -20.16 -1.88 -4.87
CA LYS A 194 -20.09 -0.43 -4.69
C LYS A 194 -19.28 -0.04 -3.46
N LYS A 195 -19.49 -0.72 -2.34
CA LYS A 195 -18.72 -0.46 -1.12
C LYS A 195 -17.23 -0.81 -1.26
N MET A 196 -16.90 -1.88 -1.96
CA MET A 196 -15.49 -2.19 -2.26
C MET A 196 -14.82 -1.05 -3.02
N LEU A 197 -15.48 -0.46 -4.02
CA LEU A 197 -14.97 0.70 -4.77
C LEU A 197 -14.83 1.95 -3.87
N GLU A 198 -15.81 2.19 -2.98
CA GLU A 198 -15.73 3.28 -2.00
C GLU A 198 -14.54 3.08 -1.03
N PHE A 199 -14.33 1.86 -0.52
CA PHE A 199 -13.20 1.55 0.37
C PHE A 199 -11.85 1.69 -0.33
N PHE A 200 -11.75 1.28 -1.60
CA PHE A 200 -10.57 1.51 -2.40
C PHE A 200 -10.27 3.01 -2.57
N ARG A 201 -11.27 3.79 -2.97
CA ARG A 201 -11.12 5.23 -3.14
C ARG A 201 -10.70 5.92 -1.85
N ASN A 202 -11.33 5.57 -0.72
CA ASN A 202 -10.93 6.09 0.60
C ASN A 202 -9.48 5.71 0.93
N GLY A 203 -9.05 4.50 0.58
CA GLY A 203 -7.65 4.09 0.75
C GLY A 203 -6.69 4.95 -0.05
N LEU A 204 -7.03 5.31 -1.31
CA LEU A 204 -6.23 6.25 -2.12
C LEU A 204 -6.19 7.66 -1.51
N GLU A 205 -7.30 8.14 -0.94
CA GLU A 205 -7.31 9.42 -0.25
C GLU A 205 -6.32 9.44 0.93
N PHE A 206 -6.23 8.34 1.69
CA PHE A 206 -5.22 8.21 2.74
C PHE A 206 -3.79 8.16 2.18
N GLU A 207 -3.58 7.54 1.02
CA GLU A 207 -2.27 7.57 0.34
C GLU A 207 -1.87 9.01 -0.02
N VAL A 208 -2.79 9.79 -0.58
CA VAL A 208 -2.53 11.20 -0.91
C VAL A 208 -2.18 11.99 0.36
N ILE A 209 -2.95 11.84 1.44
CA ILE A 209 -2.69 12.51 2.73
C ILE A 209 -1.33 12.07 3.31
N PHE A 210 -0.97 10.81 3.16
CA PHE A 210 0.33 10.30 3.58
C PHE A 210 1.48 10.97 2.79
N TRP A 211 1.39 11.03 1.47
CA TRP A 211 2.40 11.72 0.64
C TRP A 211 2.51 13.21 0.94
N ASP A 212 1.35 13.89 1.14
CA ASP A 212 1.30 15.29 1.56
C ASP A 212 2.06 15.50 2.89
N GLU A 213 1.82 14.67 3.91
CA GLU A 213 2.52 14.77 5.20
C GLU A 213 4.02 14.48 5.06
N MET A 214 4.40 13.45 4.29
CA MET A 214 5.82 13.12 4.06
C MET A 214 6.58 14.26 3.35
N TYR A 215 5.90 15.03 2.54
CA TYR A 215 6.53 16.07 1.73
C TYR A 215 6.48 17.45 2.38
N TYR A 216 5.32 17.86 2.89
CA TYR A 216 5.08 19.25 3.35
C TYR A 216 5.27 19.46 4.85
N SER A 217 5.34 18.39 5.66
CA SER A 217 5.54 18.55 7.10
C SER A 217 6.87 19.22 7.41
N ASN A 218 6.83 20.22 8.29
CA ASN A 218 8.04 20.76 8.92
C ASN A 218 8.56 19.72 9.92
N ILE A 219 9.32 18.76 9.42
CA ILE A 219 9.97 17.74 10.25
C ILE A 219 10.97 18.48 11.16
N SER A 220 10.63 18.63 12.43
CA SER A 220 11.48 19.29 13.41
C SER A 220 12.82 18.52 13.56
N SER A 221 13.94 19.25 13.59
CA SER A 221 15.27 18.66 13.80
C SER A 221 15.50 18.13 15.22
N LYS A 222 14.52 18.23 16.12
CA LYS A 222 14.60 17.77 17.51
C LYS A 222 14.05 16.35 17.73
N GLU A 223 13.52 15.69 16.71
CA GLU A 223 12.87 14.37 16.82
C GLU A 223 13.68 13.23 16.18
N TYR A 224 14.96 13.48 15.83
CA TYR A 224 15.84 12.44 15.25
C TYR A 224 17.20 12.40 15.94
#